data_114ecbc30f9915c36d95f908eb804441
#
_entry.id   114ecbc30f9915c36d95f908eb804441
#
_cell.length_a   1.000
_cell.length_b   1.000
_cell.length_c   1.000
_cell.angle_alpha   90.00
_cell.angle_beta   90.00
_cell.angle_gamma   90.00
#
_symmetry.space_group_name_H-M   'P 1'
#
loop_
_entity.id
_entity.type
_entity.pdbx_description
1 polymer ?
#
loop_
_entity_poly.entity_id
_entity_poly.type
_entity_poly.pdbx_seq_one_letter_code
_entity_poly.pdbx_strand_id
1 'polypeptide(L)'
;IMRYGGVEIGEENMEGRYYEDADVRLRALLENRTVEEYREAAREFIDLHTLPERMEGEKYISGDFIGTTLGWFHASFIAIQQDEEQRPVSVIFAVRSIEYEKRKEEQLLR
;
A
#
# COMPACT_ATOMS: atom_id res chain seq x y z
N ILE A 1 12.22 1.50 5.69
CA ILE A 1 11.17 2.29 6.35
C ILE A 1 9.83 1.99 5.72
N MET A 2 8.88 1.74 6.55
CA MET A 2 7.51 1.60 6.10
C MET A 2 6.64 2.66 6.72
N ARG A 3 5.75 3.27 5.94
CA ARG A 3 4.79 4.26 6.43
C ARG A 3 3.39 3.89 6.03
N TYR A 4 2.46 4.17 6.91
CA TYR A 4 1.05 3.99 6.65
C TYR A 4 0.32 5.27 7.04
N GLY A 5 -0.26 5.99 6.06
CA GLY A 5 -0.98 7.24 6.32
C GLY A 5 -0.15 8.27 7.07
N GLY A 6 1.14 8.32 6.85
CA GLY A 6 2.06 9.18 7.58
C GLY A 6 2.61 8.58 8.87
N VAL A 7 2.13 7.40 9.26
CA VAL A 7 2.63 6.71 10.45
C VAL A 7 3.75 5.76 10.04
N GLU A 8 4.90 5.93 10.67
CA GLU A 8 6.01 5.03 10.43
C GLU A 8 5.75 3.67 11.08
N ILE A 9 5.91 2.64 10.29
CA ILE A 9 5.86 1.27 10.79
C ILE A 9 7.28 0.80 10.95
N GLY A 10 7.99 1.46 11.81
CA GLY A 10 9.34 1.10 12.27
C GLY A 10 10.42 0.91 11.23
N GLU A 11 11.61 1.37 11.52
CA GLU A 11 12.75 1.29 10.64
C GLU A 11 13.58 0.06 10.78
N GLU A 12 13.68 -0.39 12.00
CA GLU A 12 14.73 -1.32 12.40
C GLU A 12 14.50 -2.72 11.95
N ASN A 13 13.38 -2.97 11.41
CA ASN A 13 12.91 -4.31 11.21
C ASN A 13 12.60 -4.63 9.78
N MET A 14 13.32 -4.05 8.89
CA MET A 14 13.13 -4.29 7.47
C MET A 14 13.62 -5.67 7.05
N GLU A 15 14.27 -6.37 7.96
CA GLU A 15 14.84 -7.69 7.67
C GLU A 15 14.17 -8.77 8.49
N GLY A 16 13.50 -9.68 7.88
CA GLY A 16 12.99 -10.90 8.51
C GLY A 16 11.78 -10.69 9.42
N ARG A 17 12.00 -10.70 10.72
CA ARG A 17 10.96 -10.67 11.74
C ARG A 17 9.99 -9.50 11.64
N TYR A 18 10.48 -8.40 11.17
CA TYR A 18 9.74 -7.18 11.11
C TYR A 18 8.79 -7.11 9.92
N TYR A 19 9.14 -7.81 8.89
CA TYR A 19 8.31 -7.97 7.71
C TYR A 19 7.00 -8.65 8.07
N GLU A 20 7.04 -9.61 8.96
CA GLU A 20 5.86 -10.33 9.42
C GLU A 20 4.92 -9.43 10.20
N ASP A 21 5.47 -8.61 11.09
CA ASP A 21 4.68 -7.64 11.85
C ASP A 21 4.02 -6.61 10.94
N ALA A 22 4.76 -6.14 9.95
CA ALA A 22 4.25 -5.16 8.99
C ALA A 22 3.10 -5.76 8.18
N ASP A 23 3.24 -7.00 7.73
CA ASP A 23 2.20 -7.69 6.98
C ASP A 23 0.91 -7.80 7.80
N VAL A 24 1.02 -8.23 9.04
CA VAL A 24 -0.14 -8.34 9.93
C VAL A 24 -0.80 -6.99 10.16
N ARG A 25 -0.01 -5.95 10.38
CA ARG A 25 -0.54 -4.61 10.61
C ARG A 25 -1.21 -4.04 9.38
N LEU A 26 -0.61 -4.21 8.22
CA LEU A 26 -1.19 -3.74 6.97
C LEU A 26 -2.51 -4.44 6.67
N ARG A 27 -2.57 -5.74 6.88
CA ARG A 27 -3.80 -6.49 6.70
C ARG A 27 -4.90 -6.00 7.63
N ALA A 28 -4.58 -5.86 8.91
CA ALA A 28 -5.56 -5.41 9.89
C ALA A 28 -6.11 -4.04 9.54
N LEU A 29 -5.24 -3.13 9.13
CA LEU A 29 -5.66 -1.78 8.78
C LEU A 29 -6.51 -1.75 7.53
N LEU A 30 -6.08 -2.42 6.47
CA LEU A 30 -6.79 -2.37 5.21
C LEU A 30 -8.06 -3.21 5.18
N GLU A 31 -8.05 -4.38 5.80
CA GLU A 31 -9.25 -5.21 5.88
C GLU A 31 -10.37 -4.51 6.65
N ASN A 32 -10.03 -3.84 7.72
CA ASN A 32 -11.02 -3.16 8.55
C ASN A 32 -11.47 -1.80 7.99
N ARG A 33 -10.68 -1.22 7.08
CA ARG A 33 -10.93 0.12 6.58
C ARG A 33 -11.27 0.20 5.10
N THR A 34 -11.35 -0.95 4.44
CA THR A 34 -11.72 -1.04 3.02
C THR A 34 -13.12 -1.62 2.91
N VAL A 35 -13.94 -1.06 2.03
CA VAL A 35 -15.27 -1.61 1.79
C VAL A 35 -15.15 -3.03 1.23
N GLU A 36 -16.16 -3.84 1.50
CA GLU A 36 -16.13 -5.27 1.19
C GLU A 36 -15.77 -5.58 -0.25
N GLU A 37 -16.30 -4.82 -1.19
CA GLU A 37 -16.05 -5.01 -2.62
C GLU A 37 -14.58 -4.91 -3.01
N TYR A 38 -13.79 -4.18 -2.24
CA TYR A 38 -12.39 -3.94 -2.53
C TYR A 38 -11.42 -4.67 -1.59
N ARG A 39 -11.94 -5.41 -0.61
CA ARG A 39 -11.10 -6.07 0.39
C ARG A 39 -10.16 -7.10 -0.19
N GLU A 40 -10.63 -7.89 -1.13
CA GLU A 40 -9.79 -8.91 -1.74
C GLU A 40 -8.65 -8.29 -2.55
N ALA A 41 -8.97 -7.27 -3.35
CA ALA A 41 -7.98 -6.56 -4.12
C ALA A 41 -6.96 -5.86 -3.22
N ALA A 42 -7.42 -5.26 -2.13
CA ALA A 42 -6.54 -4.62 -1.17
C ALA A 42 -5.63 -5.64 -0.49
N ARG A 43 -6.18 -6.79 -0.13
CA ARG A 43 -5.42 -7.86 0.51
C ARG A 43 -4.30 -8.37 -0.39
N GLU A 44 -4.59 -8.55 -1.67
CA GLU A 44 -3.58 -8.95 -2.65
C GLU A 44 -2.52 -7.86 -2.84
N PHE A 45 -2.95 -6.62 -2.85
CA PHE A 45 -2.03 -5.50 -3.03
C PHE A 45 -1.01 -5.40 -1.89
N ILE A 46 -1.44 -5.60 -0.65
CA ILE A 46 -0.57 -5.47 0.52
C ILE A 46 0.16 -6.75 0.90
N ASP A 47 0.03 -7.81 0.14
CA ASP A 47 0.72 -9.07 0.43
C ASP A 47 2.23 -8.89 0.24
N LEU A 48 2.96 -8.81 1.35
CA LEU A 48 4.40 -8.60 1.34
C LEU A 48 5.16 -9.80 0.84
N HIS A 49 4.56 -10.99 0.85
CA HIS A 49 5.20 -12.18 0.35
C HIS A 49 5.32 -12.18 -1.17
N THR A 50 4.40 -11.54 -1.85
CA THR A 50 4.43 -11.42 -3.32
C THR A 50 5.02 -10.08 -3.78
N LEU A 51 5.23 -9.15 -2.86
CA LEU A 51 5.67 -7.80 -3.20
C LEU A 51 6.99 -7.75 -3.97
N PRO A 52 8.04 -8.50 -3.58
CA PRO A 52 9.30 -8.42 -4.32
C PRO A 52 9.16 -8.80 -5.79
N GLU A 53 8.36 -9.80 -6.09
CA GLU A 53 8.11 -10.23 -7.48
C GLU A 53 7.31 -9.20 -8.25
N ARG A 54 6.28 -8.65 -7.62
CA ARG A 54 5.42 -7.64 -8.26
C ARG A 54 6.14 -6.33 -8.53
N MET A 55 7.15 -6.03 -7.72
CA MET A 55 7.95 -4.81 -7.86
C MET A 55 9.27 -5.02 -8.60
N GLU A 56 9.52 -6.22 -9.11
CA GLU A 56 10.75 -6.46 -9.86
C GLU A 56 10.83 -5.54 -11.08
N GLY A 57 11.88 -4.73 -11.13
CA GLY A 57 12.05 -3.75 -12.21
C GLY A 57 11.19 -2.49 -12.08
N GLU A 58 10.37 -2.41 -11.03
CA GLU A 58 9.49 -1.27 -10.82
C GLU A 58 9.94 -0.45 -9.61
N LYS A 59 9.90 0.86 -9.73
CA LYS A 59 10.25 1.73 -8.61
C LYS A 59 9.06 1.97 -7.70
N TYR A 60 7.85 1.79 -8.21
CA TYR A 60 6.67 1.91 -7.40
C TYR A 60 5.49 1.15 -8.04
N ILE A 61 4.58 0.72 -7.18
CA ILE A 61 3.29 0.16 -7.59
C ILE A 61 2.20 0.82 -6.76
N SER A 62 1.02 0.94 -7.31
CA SER A 62 -0.09 1.60 -6.62
C SER A 62 -1.43 0.98 -6.96
N GLY A 63 -2.44 1.31 -6.15
CA GLY A 63 -3.81 0.92 -6.38
C GLY A 63 -4.76 1.89 -5.72
N ASP A 64 -5.98 1.98 -6.25
CA ASP A 64 -7.04 2.81 -5.71
C ASP A 64 -8.12 1.92 -5.10
N PHE A 65 -8.55 2.26 -3.90
CA PHE A 65 -9.52 1.48 -3.15
C PHE A 65 -10.53 2.40 -2.49
N ILE A 66 -11.68 1.85 -2.11
CA ILE A 66 -12.69 2.61 -1.37
C ILE A 66 -12.63 2.21 0.09
N GLY A 67 -12.40 3.20 0.95
CA GLY A 67 -12.36 3.00 2.38
C GLY A 67 -13.72 3.23 3.03
N THR A 68 -13.91 2.63 4.19
CA THR A 68 -15.15 2.77 4.95
C THR A 68 -15.31 4.14 5.58
N THR A 69 -14.20 4.84 5.82
CA THR A 69 -14.21 6.16 6.45
C THR A 69 -13.67 7.23 5.51
N LEU A 70 -12.58 6.93 4.82
CA LEU A 70 -11.89 7.91 3.98
C LEU A 70 -12.48 8.08 2.59
N GLY A 71 -13.40 7.20 2.18
CA GLY A 71 -13.85 7.16 0.81
C GLY A 71 -12.72 6.65 -0.10
N TRP A 72 -12.56 7.20 -1.29
CA TRP A 72 -11.49 6.78 -2.18
C TRP A 72 -10.12 7.11 -1.61
N PHE A 73 -9.23 6.14 -1.65
CA PHE A 73 -7.84 6.37 -1.24
C PHE A 73 -6.88 5.68 -2.22
N HIS A 74 -5.69 6.25 -2.29
CA HIS A 74 -4.61 5.77 -3.14
C HIS A 74 -3.53 5.17 -2.24
N ALA A 75 -3.21 3.91 -2.46
CA ALA A 75 -2.15 3.22 -1.73
C ALA A 75 -0.99 2.92 -2.67
N SER A 76 0.23 3.05 -2.19
CA SER A 76 1.40 2.78 -3.00
C SER A 76 2.53 2.18 -2.18
N PHE A 77 3.34 1.37 -2.84
CA PHE A 77 4.63 0.92 -2.34
C PHE A 77 5.70 1.56 -3.21
N ILE A 78 6.64 2.23 -2.58
CA ILE A 78 7.73 2.94 -3.27
C ILE A 78 9.04 2.30 -2.84
N ALA A 79 9.81 1.80 -3.79
CA ALA A 79 11.11 1.21 -3.49
C ALA A 79 12.11 2.31 -3.15
N ILE A 80 12.71 2.20 -1.97
CA ILE A 80 13.78 3.10 -1.54
C ILE A 80 15.11 2.52 -1.98
N GLN A 81 15.25 1.20 -1.87
CA GLN A 81 16.46 0.50 -2.18
C GLN A 81 16.11 -0.81 -2.89
N GLN A 82 16.85 -1.14 -3.92
CA GLN A 82 16.66 -2.35 -4.69
C GLN A 82 17.95 -3.17 -4.69
N ASP A 83 17.84 -4.49 -4.82
CA ASP A 83 18.98 -5.38 -4.94
C ASP A 83 19.44 -5.49 -6.41
N GLU A 84 20.39 -6.37 -6.67
CA GLU A 84 20.94 -6.58 -8.01
C GLU A 84 19.91 -7.10 -9.01
N GLU A 85 18.88 -7.76 -8.52
CA GLU A 85 17.79 -8.27 -9.35
C GLU A 85 16.67 -7.26 -9.52
N GLN A 86 16.87 -6.05 -9.01
CA GLN A 86 15.88 -4.95 -9.05
C GLN A 86 14.62 -5.25 -8.24
N ARG A 87 14.76 -6.07 -7.20
CA ARG A 87 13.69 -6.33 -6.25
C ARG A 87 13.85 -5.40 -5.06
N PRO A 88 12.75 -4.95 -4.45
CA PRO A 88 12.83 -4.02 -3.34
C PRO A 88 13.44 -4.67 -2.09
N VAL A 89 14.41 -3.98 -1.51
CA VAL A 89 15.01 -4.34 -0.22
C VAL A 89 14.31 -3.56 0.88
N SER A 90 13.97 -2.31 0.60
CA SER A 90 13.18 -1.48 1.50
C SER A 90 12.16 -0.66 0.71
N VAL A 91 10.99 -0.47 1.32
CA VAL A 91 9.89 0.22 0.68
C VAL A 91 9.24 1.21 1.65
N ILE A 92 8.60 2.23 1.08
CA ILE A 92 7.67 3.09 1.80
C ILE A 92 6.28 2.68 1.36
N PHE A 93 5.40 2.43 2.32
CA PHE A 93 3.98 2.27 2.05
C PHE A 93 3.27 3.57 2.38
N ALA A 94 2.58 4.14 1.41
CA ALA A 94 1.93 5.42 1.56
C ALA A 94 0.45 5.33 1.18
N VAL A 95 -0.38 6.01 1.94
CA VAL A 95 -1.83 6.10 1.67
C VAL A 95 -2.23 7.55 1.70
N ARG A 96 -2.98 7.99 0.71
CA ARG A 96 -3.56 9.33 0.72
C ARG A 96 -5.01 9.27 0.23
N SER A 97 -5.82 10.19 0.74
CA SER A 97 -7.19 10.34 0.27
C SER A 97 -7.20 10.95 -1.11
N ILE A 98 -8.01 10.38 -2.00
CA ILE A 98 -8.25 10.93 -3.34
C ILE A 98 -9.74 11.16 -3.56
N GLU A 99 -10.51 11.26 -2.48
CA GLU A 99 -11.95 11.46 -2.55
C GLU A 99 -12.33 12.72 -3.31
N TYR A 100 -11.58 13.79 -3.08
CA TYR A 100 -11.82 15.05 -3.76
C TYR A 100 -11.60 14.93 -5.27
N GLU A 101 -10.52 14.31 -5.68
CA GLU A 101 -10.18 14.10 -7.08
C GLU A 101 -11.21 13.22 -7.79
N LYS A 102 -11.67 12.17 -7.09
CA LYS A 102 -12.68 11.27 -7.64
C LYS A 102 -14.03 11.96 -7.82
N ARG A 103 -14.43 12.79 -6.88
CA ARG A 103 -15.67 13.57 -6.98
C ARG A 103 -15.62 14.55 -8.13
N LYS A 104 -14.49 15.21 -8.32
CA LYS A 104 -14.29 16.13 -9.44
C LYS A 104 -14.36 15.40 -10.77
N GLU A 105 -13.74 14.25 -10.85
CA GLU A 105 -13.76 13.40 -12.03
C GLU A 105 -15.20 13.02 -12.41
N GLU A 106 -16.00 12.60 -11.43
CA GLU A 106 -17.40 12.28 -11.63
C GLU A 106 -18.21 13.48 -12.13
N GLN A 107 -17.96 14.64 -11.57
CA GLN A 107 -18.64 15.88 -12.00
C GLN A 107 -18.32 16.24 -13.44
N LEU A 108 -17.10 16.01 -13.87
CA LEU A 108 -16.67 16.30 -15.24
C LEU A 108 -17.24 15.33 -16.26
N LEU A 109 -17.62 14.14 -15.82
CA LEU A 109 -18.18 13.11 -16.69
C LEU A 109 -19.70 13.19 -16.83
N ARG A 110 -20.35 14.10 -16.11
CA ARG A 110 -21.79 14.28 -16.17
C ARG A 110 -22.23 15.26 -17.24
#